data_b8de13bd2007dda5adc537524997a48b
#
_entry.id   b8de13bd2007dda5adc537524997a48b
#
_cell.length_a   1.000
_cell.length_b   1.000
_cell.length_c   1.000
_cell.angle_alpha   90.00
_cell.angle_beta   90.00
_cell.angle_gamma   90.00
#
_symmetry.space_group_name_H-M   'P 1'
#
loop_
_entity.id
_entity.type
_entity.pdbx_description
1 polymer ?
#
loop_
_entity_poly.entity_id
_entity_poly.type
_entity_poly.pdbx_seq_one_letter_code
_entity_poly.pdbx_strand_id
1 'polypeptide(L)'
;QQIRPHEVYNLAAQSHVRVSFDQPVFTADVDATGVLKLLEAVRVQQELSGETIRFYQASSSEMFGKVQEVPQKETTPFWPRSPYGCAKVFGHWITVNYRESYGMHASCGILFNHESPRRGETFVTRKITRAVGRIKLGLQHKLYLGNIDALRDWGFAGDYVEAMWLMLQQAEPDDYVIATGKMISVRQFCELAFGMVGLDYRDFVEIDPRYFRPAEVEQLLGDMSKAQRVLNWKPRTSVEDLARMMVDHDMELARRERTLREAGHDVHSSHES
;
A
#
# COMPACT_ATOMS: atom_id res chain seq x y z
N GLN A 1 8.54 6.53 27.88
CA GLN A 1 8.85 7.66 28.78
C GLN A 1 9.93 8.61 28.22
N GLN A 2 10.82 8.14 27.33
CA GLN A 2 11.85 8.99 26.71
C GLN A 2 11.31 9.84 25.56
N ILE A 3 10.26 9.36 24.86
CA ILE A 3 9.61 10.07 23.76
C ILE A 3 8.22 10.49 24.24
N ARG A 4 7.89 11.78 24.07
CA ARG A 4 6.56 12.33 24.35
C ARG A 4 5.96 12.82 23.03
N PRO A 5 5.43 11.91 22.18
CA PRO A 5 4.89 12.29 20.89
C PRO A 5 3.53 12.98 21.07
N HIS A 6 3.25 13.97 20.23
CA HIS A 6 1.89 14.53 20.09
C HIS A 6 1.06 13.73 19.10
N GLU A 7 1.73 13.10 18.14
CA GLU A 7 1.12 12.31 17.09
C GLU A 7 1.89 10.99 16.90
N VAL A 8 1.17 9.90 16.67
CA VAL A 8 1.73 8.58 16.38
C VAL A 8 1.12 8.06 15.09
N TYR A 9 1.95 7.77 14.10
CA TYR A 9 1.55 7.18 12.82
C TYR A 9 2.01 5.72 12.78
N ASN A 10 1.09 4.79 12.98
CA ASN A 10 1.39 3.37 12.88
C ASN A 10 1.30 2.88 11.44
N LEU A 11 2.44 2.79 10.79
CA LEU A 11 2.61 2.23 9.44
C LEU A 11 3.33 0.87 9.46
N ALA A 12 3.69 0.39 10.65
CA ALA A 12 4.42 -0.87 10.80
C ALA A 12 3.54 -2.06 10.40
N ALA A 13 4.02 -2.85 9.46
CA ALA A 13 3.32 -4.04 8.98
C ALA A 13 4.24 -4.99 8.19
N GLN A 14 3.92 -6.29 8.22
CA GLN A 14 4.27 -7.21 7.15
C GLN A 14 3.24 -7.02 6.03
N SER A 15 3.51 -6.13 5.05
CA SER A 15 2.51 -5.65 4.10
C SER A 15 2.42 -6.44 2.79
N HIS A 16 3.24 -7.48 2.59
CA HIS A 16 3.22 -8.30 1.39
C HIS A 16 2.17 -9.40 1.50
N VAL A 17 1.02 -9.23 0.82
CA VAL A 17 -0.13 -10.14 0.92
C VAL A 17 0.23 -11.60 0.64
N ARG A 18 1.02 -11.89 -0.42
CA ARG A 18 1.40 -13.26 -0.75
C ARG A 18 2.23 -13.90 0.37
N VAL A 19 3.19 -13.18 0.94
CA VAL A 19 4.04 -13.64 2.06
C VAL A 19 3.21 -13.96 3.31
N SER A 20 2.07 -13.30 3.51
CA SER A 20 1.21 -13.60 4.66
C SER A 20 0.64 -15.03 4.67
N PHE A 21 0.51 -15.65 3.50
CA PHE A 21 0.11 -17.08 3.41
C PHE A 21 1.24 -18.02 3.83
N ASP A 22 2.49 -17.63 3.60
CA ASP A 22 3.66 -18.42 3.96
C ASP A 22 4.07 -18.19 5.43
N GLN A 23 3.78 -16.99 5.97
CA GLN A 23 4.14 -16.58 7.33
C GLN A 23 2.94 -15.99 8.09
N PRO A 24 1.84 -16.75 8.28
CA PRO A 24 0.60 -16.19 8.84
C PRO A 24 0.74 -15.80 10.31
N VAL A 25 1.50 -16.54 11.13
CA VAL A 25 1.71 -16.24 12.55
C VAL A 25 2.51 -14.94 12.69
N PHE A 26 3.62 -14.80 11.98
CA PHE A 26 4.41 -13.58 11.99
C PHE A 26 3.59 -12.37 11.52
N THR A 27 2.77 -12.53 10.48
CA THR A 27 1.88 -11.48 10.00
C THR A 27 0.87 -11.06 11.07
N ALA A 28 0.26 -12.02 11.79
CA ALA A 28 -0.67 -11.73 12.88
C ALA A 28 0.02 -11.03 14.06
N ASP A 29 1.22 -11.45 14.43
CA ASP A 29 1.98 -10.82 15.52
C ASP A 29 2.33 -9.36 15.22
N VAL A 30 2.73 -9.06 13.99
CA VAL A 30 3.11 -7.70 13.58
C VAL A 30 1.87 -6.85 13.33
N ASP A 31 0.93 -7.32 12.49
CA ASP A 31 -0.13 -6.49 11.92
C ASP A 31 -1.39 -6.44 12.80
N ALA A 32 -1.56 -7.38 13.72
CA ALA A 32 -2.67 -7.41 14.68
C ALA A 32 -2.19 -7.12 16.10
N THR A 33 -1.44 -8.03 16.70
CA THR A 33 -0.97 -7.90 18.09
C THR A 33 -0.05 -6.69 18.27
N GLY A 34 0.76 -6.36 17.27
CA GLY A 34 1.62 -5.17 17.27
C GLY A 34 0.83 -3.87 17.38
N VAL A 35 -0.31 -3.76 16.70
CA VAL A 35 -1.22 -2.60 16.80
C VAL A 35 -1.75 -2.45 18.22
N LEU A 36 -2.26 -3.54 18.81
CA LEU A 36 -2.77 -3.54 20.19
C LEU A 36 -1.71 -3.11 21.19
N LYS A 37 -0.48 -3.64 21.08
CA LYS A 37 0.65 -3.26 21.96
C LYS A 37 0.97 -1.77 21.85
N LEU A 38 0.90 -1.20 20.65
CA LEU A 38 1.19 0.21 20.45
C LEU A 38 0.06 1.10 20.99
N LEU A 39 -1.20 0.73 20.77
CA LEU A 39 -2.35 1.43 21.34
C LEU A 39 -2.29 1.46 22.86
N GLU A 40 -1.98 0.31 23.49
CA GLU A 40 -1.84 0.24 24.94
C GLU A 40 -0.68 1.10 25.46
N ALA A 41 0.45 1.11 24.77
CA ALA A 41 1.56 1.98 25.12
C ALA A 41 1.20 3.47 25.04
N VAL A 42 0.43 3.87 24.02
CA VAL A 42 -0.06 5.25 23.86
C VAL A 42 -1.07 5.59 24.94
N ARG A 43 -2.02 4.70 25.26
CA ARG A 43 -3.00 4.88 26.33
C ARG A 43 -2.34 5.12 27.68
N VAL A 44 -1.40 4.25 28.07
CA VAL A 44 -0.64 4.38 29.30
C VAL A 44 0.18 5.70 29.33
N GLN A 45 0.76 6.09 28.20
CA GLN A 45 1.51 7.35 28.14
C GLN A 45 0.59 8.56 28.30
N GLN A 46 -0.62 8.55 27.74
CA GLN A 46 -1.62 9.61 27.95
C GLN A 46 -2.05 9.71 29.41
N GLU A 47 -2.30 8.59 30.07
CA GLU A 47 -2.64 8.56 31.51
C GLU A 47 -1.52 9.14 32.39
N LEU A 48 -0.26 8.84 32.07
CA LEU A 48 0.89 9.32 32.80
C LEU A 48 1.19 10.81 32.57
N SER A 49 0.96 11.31 31.36
CA SER A 49 1.29 12.69 31.00
C SER A 49 0.13 13.67 31.18
N GLY A 50 -1.11 13.18 31.16
CA GLY A 50 -2.31 14.03 31.10
C GLY A 50 -2.51 14.70 29.72
N GLU A 51 -1.68 14.36 28.73
CA GLU A 51 -1.70 14.97 27.39
C GLU A 51 -2.39 14.02 26.38
N THR A 52 -3.19 14.58 25.47
CA THR A 52 -3.77 13.82 24.38
C THR A 52 -2.72 13.51 23.32
N ILE A 53 -2.59 12.23 22.94
CA ILE A 53 -1.74 11.77 21.85
C ILE A 53 -2.65 11.33 20.70
N ARG A 54 -2.52 11.94 19.54
CA ARG A 54 -3.29 11.59 18.34
C ARG A 54 -2.68 10.38 17.67
N PHE A 55 -3.50 9.36 17.40
CA PHE A 55 -3.04 8.09 16.88
C PHE A 55 -3.65 7.82 15.50
N TYR A 56 -2.79 7.53 14.53
CA TYR A 56 -3.19 7.09 13.19
C TYR A 56 -2.87 5.60 13.01
N GLN A 57 -3.88 4.83 12.58
CA GLN A 57 -3.73 3.43 12.18
C GLN A 57 -3.83 3.28 10.66
N ALA A 58 -2.80 2.74 10.04
CA ALA A 58 -2.84 2.32 8.64
C ALA A 58 -3.68 1.05 8.51
N SER A 59 -4.95 1.22 8.19
CA SER A 59 -5.83 0.17 7.71
C SER A 59 -5.62 -0.08 6.21
N SER A 60 -6.36 -0.99 5.59
CA SER A 60 -6.08 -1.42 4.22
C SER A 60 -7.37 -1.77 3.47
N SER A 61 -7.42 -1.48 2.17
CA SER A 61 -8.48 -1.96 1.27
C SER A 61 -8.54 -3.49 1.17
N GLU A 62 -7.47 -4.22 1.48
CA GLU A 62 -7.44 -5.69 1.54
C GLU A 62 -8.37 -6.25 2.64
N MET A 63 -8.85 -5.42 3.58
CA MET A 63 -9.88 -5.80 4.54
C MET A 63 -11.23 -6.08 3.87
N PHE A 64 -11.56 -5.39 2.78
CA PHE A 64 -12.79 -5.62 2.03
C PHE A 64 -12.82 -6.99 1.35
N GLY A 65 -11.68 -7.46 0.87
CA GLY A 65 -11.46 -8.82 0.36
C GLY A 65 -12.48 -9.26 -0.71
N LYS A 66 -13.42 -10.16 -0.36
CA LYS A 66 -14.57 -10.49 -1.20
C LYS A 66 -15.58 -9.37 -1.10
N VAL A 67 -15.42 -8.35 -1.95
CA VAL A 67 -16.18 -7.10 -1.90
C VAL A 67 -17.69 -7.32 -1.90
N GLN A 68 -18.40 -6.61 -1.03
CA GLN A 68 -19.86 -6.72 -0.88
C GLN A 68 -20.59 -5.61 -1.64
N GLU A 69 -19.93 -4.53 -1.95
CA GLU A 69 -20.42 -3.41 -2.77
C GLU A 69 -19.25 -2.73 -3.51
N VAL A 70 -19.55 -2.03 -4.59
CA VAL A 70 -18.59 -1.26 -5.40
C VAL A 70 -19.23 0.10 -5.72
N PRO A 71 -18.55 1.22 -5.45
CA PRO A 71 -17.26 1.35 -4.74
C PRO A 71 -17.37 1.05 -3.25
N GLN A 72 -16.22 0.72 -2.61
CA GLN A 72 -16.14 0.48 -1.16
C GLN A 72 -16.02 1.80 -0.40
N LYS A 73 -16.76 1.92 0.68
CA LYS A 73 -16.78 3.05 1.61
C LYS A 73 -16.56 2.59 3.06
N GLU A 74 -16.52 3.50 4.00
CA GLU A 74 -16.22 3.23 5.41
C GLU A 74 -17.22 2.25 6.05
N THR A 75 -18.46 2.19 5.54
CA THR A 75 -19.53 1.30 6.05
C THR A 75 -19.63 -0.03 5.32
N THR A 76 -18.81 -0.25 4.28
CA THR A 76 -18.79 -1.52 3.53
C THR A 76 -18.30 -2.65 4.43
N PRO A 77 -19.02 -3.77 4.55
CA PRO A 77 -18.60 -4.90 5.37
C PRO A 77 -17.25 -5.48 4.91
N PHE A 78 -16.40 -5.82 5.87
CA PHE A 78 -15.12 -6.48 5.60
C PHE A 78 -15.32 -7.99 5.41
N TRP A 79 -14.64 -8.53 4.39
CA TRP A 79 -14.58 -9.97 4.12
C TRP A 79 -13.17 -10.37 3.65
N PRO A 80 -12.16 -10.30 4.53
CA PRO A 80 -10.77 -10.48 4.15
C PRO A 80 -10.49 -11.83 3.50
N ARG A 81 -9.54 -11.84 2.55
CA ARG A 81 -9.17 -13.01 1.75
C ARG A 81 -7.73 -13.44 1.95
N SER A 82 -7.07 -12.94 2.99
CA SER A 82 -5.68 -13.27 3.31
C SER A 82 -5.42 -13.14 4.80
N PRO A 83 -4.40 -13.82 5.36
CA PRO A 83 -3.95 -13.60 6.73
C PRO A 83 -3.61 -12.14 7.01
N TYR A 84 -3.00 -11.44 6.04
CA TYR A 84 -2.77 -9.99 6.09
C TYR A 84 -4.08 -9.21 6.26
N GLY A 85 -5.07 -9.46 5.40
CA GLY A 85 -6.37 -8.80 5.50
C GLY A 85 -7.06 -9.04 6.84
N CYS A 86 -7.02 -10.29 7.36
CA CYS A 86 -7.57 -10.63 8.68
C CYS A 86 -6.86 -9.86 9.81
N ALA A 87 -5.54 -9.79 9.78
CA ALA A 87 -4.75 -9.05 10.76
C ALA A 87 -5.04 -7.54 10.71
N LYS A 88 -5.22 -6.98 9.50
CA LYS A 88 -5.62 -5.56 9.33
C LYS A 88 -7.03 -5.27 9.82
N VAL A 89 -7.99 -6.21 9.66
CA VAL A 89 -9.34 -6.10 10.26
C VAL A 89 -9.27 -6.05 11.79
N PHE A 90 -8.44 -6.91 12.41
CA PHE A 90 -8.22 -6.83 13.85
C PHE A 90 -7.62 -5.48 14.24
N GLY A 91 -6.56 -5.03 13.57
CA GLY A 91 -5.91 -3.74 13.84
C GLY A 91 -6.85 -2.54 13.70
N HIS A 92 -7.74 -2.58 12.70
CA HIS A 92 -8.79 -1.57 12.51
C HIS A 92 -9.76 -1.56 13.69
N TRP A 93 -10.41 -2.68 13.98
CA TRP A 93 -11.44 -2.74 15.01
C TRP A 93 -10.91 -2.54 16.42
N ILE A 94 -9.70 -2.96 16.73
CA ILE A 94 -9.11 -2.67 18.04
C ILE A 94 -8.80 -1.17 18.18
N THR A 95 -8.44 -0.47 17.11
CA THR A 95 -8.25 0.99 17.12
C THR A 95 -9.58 1.71 17.35
N VAL A 96 -10.65 1.29 16.66
CA VAL A 96 -12.01 1.81 16.90
C VAL A 96 -12.44 1.56 18.35
N ASN A 97 -12.22 0.36 18.87
CA ASN A 97 -12.55 0.02 20.25
C ASN A 97 -11.81 0.92 21.26
N TYR A 98 -10.53 1.21 21.04
CA TYR A 98 -9.77 2.11 21.95
C TYR A 98 -10.27 3.55 21.84
N ARG A 99 -10.68 4.01 20.67
CA ARG A 99 -11.35 5.30 20.50
C ARG A 99 -12.65 5.38 21.32
N GLU A 100 -13.51 4.37 21.22
CA GLU A 100 -14.82 4.35 21.86
C GLU A 100 -14.75 4.06 23.37
N SER A 101 -13.88 3.14 23.79
CA SER A 101 -13.82 2.70 25.17
C SER A 101 -12.97 3.60 26.08
N TYR A 102 -11.93 4.23 25.53
CA TYR A 102 -10.97 5.04 26.31
C TYR A 102 -10.93 6.50 25.89
N GLY A 103 -11.78 6.93 24.94
CA GLY A 103 -11.79 8.31 24.45
C GLY A 103 -10.49 8.72 23.74
N MET A 104 -9.71 7.77 23.22
CA MET A 104 -8.49 8.09 22.51
C MET A 104 -8.78 8.77 21.17
N HIS A 105 -8.00 9.81 20.85
CA HIS A 105 -8.05 10.42 19.53
C HIS A 105 -7.32 9.50 18.52
N ALA A 106 -8.02 8.46 18.05
CA ALA A 106 -7.49 7.42 17.19
C ALA A 106 -8.29 7.31 15.87
N SER A 107 -7.63 7.53 14.75
CA SER A 107 -8.24 7.51 13.40
C SER A 107 -7.65 6.37 12.56
N CYS A 108 -8.51 5.73 11.74
CA CYS A 108 -8.08 4.70 10.80
C CYS A 108 -8.16 5.21 9.35
N GLY A 109 -7.07 5.12 8.61
CA GLY A 109 -7.07 5.33 7.16
C GLY A 109 -7.23 4.00 6.43
N ILE A 110 -8.39 3.77 5.78
CA ILE A 110 -8.61 2.60 4.93
C ILE A 110 -8.00 2.92 3.56
N LEU A 111 -6.70 2.68 3.46
CA LEU A 111 -5.93 3.08 2.28
C LEU A 111 -6.07 2.06 1.16
N PHE A 112 -6.38 2.56 -0.02
CA PHE A 112 -6.24 1.81 -1.27
C PHE A 112 -4.77 1.80 -1.70
N ASN A 113 -4.44 1.05 -2.75
CA ASN A 113 -3.05 0.89 -3.15
C ASN A 113 -2.40 2.24 -3.45
N HIS A 114 -1.28 2.52 -2.82
CA HIS A 114 -0.56 3.78 -2.99
C HIS A 114 0.91 3.51 -3.22
N GLU A 115 1.42 4.10 -4.28
CA GLU A 115 2.68 3.76 -4.91
C GLU A 115 3.59 4.97 -5.00
N SER A 116 4.88 4.71 -5.18
CA SER A 116 5.88 5.75 -5.45
C SER A 116 7.18 5.12 -5.93
N PRO A 117 8.18 5.91 -6.35
CA PRO A 117 9.54 5.42 -6.57
C PRO A 117 10.20 4.74 -5.36
N ARG A 118 9.62 4.90 -4.16
CA ARG A 118 10.08 4.25 -2.91
C ARG A 118 9.31 2.98 -2.57
N ARG A 119 8.38 2.55 -3.41
CA ARG A 119 7.64 1.29 -3.19
C ARG A 119 8.60 0.11 -3.09
N GLY A 120 8.30 -0.85 -2.23
CA GLY A 120 9.08 -2.10 -2.16
C GLY A 120 9.12 -2.82 -3.51
N GLU A 121 10.27 -3.34 -3.88
CA GLU A 121 10.58 -3.84 -5.22
C GLU A 121 9.79 -5.08 -5.63
N THR A 122 9.27 -5.83 -4.66
CA THR A 122 8.45 -7.03 -4.86
C THR A 122 6.97 -6.73 -5.14
N PHE A 123 6.52 -5.49 -4.92
CA PHE A 123 5.14 -5.09 -5.23
C PHE A 123 4.96 -4.89 -6.73
N VAL A 124 3.79 -5.28 -7.23
CA VAL A 124 3.53 -5.43 -8.67
C VAL A 124 3.87 -4.20 -9.50
N THR A 125 3.47 -3.01 -9.08
CA THR A 125 3.76 -1.76 -9.80
C THR A 125 5.26 -1.50 -9.89
N ARG A 126 5.99 -1.61 -8.77
CA ARG A 126 7.44 -1.42 -8.74
C ARG A 126 8.17 -2.53 -9.46
N LYS A 127 7.71 -3.78 -9.35
CA LYS A 127 8.24 -4.92 -10.10
C LYS A 127 8.16 -4.66 -11.61
N ILE A 128 7.05 -4.09 -12.09
CA ILE A 128 6.86 -3.73 -13.50
C ILE A 128 7.82 -2.61 -13.90
N THR A 129 7.85 -1.48 -13.19
CA THR A 129 8.66 -0.32 -13.58
C THR A 129 10.16 -0.60 -13.55
N ARG A 130 10.62 -1.40 -12.58
CA ARG A 130 12.01 -1.89 -12.55
C ARG A 130 12.33 -2.78 -13.74
N ALA A 131 11.44 -3.74 -14.05
CA ALA A 131 11.63 -4.60 -15.21
C ALA A 131 11.66 -3.79 -16.52
N VAL A 132 10.79 -2.79 -16.68
CA VAL A 132 10.78 -1.87 -17.83
C VAL A 132 12.16 -1.22 -18.01
N GLY A 133 12.72 -0.64 -16.96
CA GLY A 133 14.05 -0.02 -17.02
C GLY A 133 15.15 -1.00 -17.39
N ARG A 134 15.17 -2.17 -16.78
CA ARG A 134 16.18 -3.23 -17.01
C ARG A 134 16.04 -3.86 -18.40
N ILE A 135 14.83 -4.13 -18.86
CA ILE A 135 14.55 -4.68 -20.21
C ILE A 135 14.98 -3.68 -21.28
N LYS A 136 14.63 -2.40 -21.12
CA LYS A 136 15.02 -1.34 -22.07
C LYS A 136 16.53 -1.23 -22.24
N LEU A 137 17.30 -1.54 -21.21
CA LEU A 137 18.77 -1.46 -21.22
C LEU A 137 19.45 -2.81 -21.43
N GLY A 138 18.72 -3.88 -21.73
CA GLY A 138 19.26 -5.22 -22.00
C GLY A 138 19.77 -5.97 -20.76
N LEU A 139 19.39 -5.53 -19.55
CA LEU A 139 19.76 -6.16 -18.28
C LEU A 139 18.84 -7.29 -17.85
N GLN A 140 17.66 -7.39 -18.49
CA GLN A 140 16.64 -8.40 -18.22
C GLN A 140 15.88 -8.73 -19.50
N HIS A 141 15.42 -9.98 -19.64
CA HIS A 141 14.76 -10.44 -20.87
C HIS A 141 13.24 -10.61 -20.71
N LYS A 142 12.78 -11.01 -19.54
CA LYS A 142 11.36 -11.31 -19.26
C LYS A 142 10.93 -10.77 -17.92
N LEU A 143 9.64 -10.50 -17.79
CA LEU A 143 8.97 -10.16 -16.55
C LEU A 143 7.87 -11.19 -16.28
N TYR A 144 7.95 -11.88 -15.15
CA TYR A 144 6.96 -12.87 -14.74
C TYR A 144 5.97 -12.26 -13.76
N LEU A 145 4.68 -12.36 -14.08
CA LEU A 145 3.57 -11.83 -13.27
C LEU A 145 2.51 -12.92 -13.03
N GLY A 146 1.68 -12.72 -12.02
CA GLY A 146 0.49 -13.56 -11.76
C GLY A 146 -0.72 -13.05 -12.55
N ASN A 147 -1.84 -12.80 -11.84
CA ASN A 147 -3.08 -12.32 -12.46
C ASN A 147 -2.93 -10.86 -12.93
N ILE A 148 -2.78 -10.67 -14.25
CA ILE A 148 -2.68 -9.34 -14.85
C ILE A 148 -4.02 -8.67 -15.12
N ASP A 149 -5.13 -9.38 -14.94
CA ASP A 149 -6.49 -8.85 -15.15
C ASP A 149 -7.12 -8.33 -13.84
N ALA A 150 -6.46 -8.52 -12.69
CA ALA A 150 -6.89 -7.96 -11.43
C ALA A 150 -6.94 -6.42 -11.50
N LEU A 151 -8.06 -5.86 -11.00
CA LEU A 151 -8.35 -4.42 -11.05
C LEU A 151 -8.00 -3.76 -9.71
N ARG A 152 -7.26 -2.66 -9.75
CA ARG A 152 -6.82 -1.93 -8.54
C ARG A 152 -6.95 -0.42 -8.72
N ASP A 153 -7.30 0.24 -7.64
CA ASP A 153 -7.22 1.69 -7.49
C ASP A 153 -5.82 2.03 -6.97
N TRP A 154 -4.99 2.64 -7.81
CA TRP A 154 -3.62 3.05 -7.48
C TRP A 154 -3.48 4.56 -7.42
N GLY A 155 -3.02 5.08 -6.28
CA GLY A 155 -2.71 6.47 -6.08
C GLY A 155 -1.23 6.72 -5.75
N PHE A 156 -0.86 7.99 -5.68
CA PHE A 156 0.48 8.42 -5.28
C PHE A 156 0.61 8.48 -3.75
N ALA A 157 1.64 7.85 -3.21
CA ALA A 157 1.85 7.77 -1.75
C ALA A 157 1.98 9.16 -1.09
N GLY A 158 2.51 10.16 -1.79
CA GLY A 158 2.60 11.53 -1.28
C GLY A 158 1.23 12.16 -1.01
N ASP A 159 0.24 11.94 -1.89
CA ASP A 159 -1.13 12.41 -1.67
C ASP A 159 -1.76 11.71 -0.45
N TYR A 160 -1.48 10.42 -0.25
CA TYR A 160 -2.01 9.63 0.86
C TYR A 160 -1.40 10.04 2.21
N VAL A 161 -0.12 10.36 2.25
CA VAL A 161 0.55 10.87 3.48
C VAL A 161 -0.09 12.18 3.95
N GLU A 162 -0.46 13.06 3.03
CA GLU A 162 -1.21 14.28 3.37
C GLU A 162 -2.56 13.95 4.02
N ALA A 163 -3.30 12.96 3.49
CA ALA A 163 -4.54 12.51 4.11
C ALA A 163 -4.34 11.95 5.53
N MET A 164 -3.28 11.16 5.76
CA MET A 164 -2.94 10.65 7.09
C MET A 164 -2.77 11.79 8.11
N TRP A 165 -2.06 12.84 7.71
CA TRP A 165 -1.86 14.03 8.56
C TRP A 165 -3.17 14.76 8.79
N LEU A 166 -3.96 15.02 7.74
CA LEU A 166 -5.24 15.73 7.84
C LEU A 166 -6.24 15.02 8.77
N MET A 167 -6.25 13.67 8.79
CA MET A 167 -7.10 12.90 9.72
C MET A 167 -6.79 13.22 11.17
N LEU A 168 -5.51 13.37 11.51
CA LEU A 168 -5.10 13.68 12.88
C LEU A 168 -5.28 15.17 13.23
N GLN A 169 -5.55 16.06 12.26
CA GLN A 169 -5.84 17.47 12.53
C GLN A 169 -7.32 17.73 12.82
N GLN A 170 -8.21 16.74 12.63
CA GLN A 170 -9.62 16.89 12.92
C GLN A 170 -9.88 17.00 14.43
N ALA A 171 -10.96 17.70 14.81
CA ALA A 171 -11.36 17.81 16.21
C ALA A 171 -11.78 16.45 16.80
N GLU A 172 -12.49 15.66 16.00
CA GLU A 172 -12.95 14.33 16.37
C GLU A 172 -12.27 13.26 15.49
N PRO A 173 -11.83 12.16 16.10
CA PRO A 173 -11.24 11.04 15.35
C PRO A 173 -12.30 10.25 14.59
N ASP A 174 -11.97 9.80 13.38
CA ASP A 174 -12.88 9.01 12.57
C ASP A 174 -12.10 8.13 11.57
N ASP A 175 -12.81 7.28 10.81
CA ASP A 175 -12.24 6.41 9.80
C ASP A 175 -12.51 6.97 8.40
N TYR A 176 -11.54 6.85 7.50
CA TYR A 176 -11.62 7.43 6.17
C TYR A 176 -11.11 6.47 5.10
N VAL A 177 -11.89 6.28 4.03
CA VAL A 177 -11.41 5.67 2.79
C VAL A 177 -10.58 6.68 2.02
N ILE A 178 -9.35 6.31 1.70
CA ILE A 178 -8.44 7.10 0.87
C ILE A 178 -8.14 6.30 -0.41
N ALA A 179 -8.60 6.83 -1.53
CA ALA A 179 -8.59 6.20 -2.83
C ALA A 179 -8.52 7.25 -3.94
N THR A 180 -8.31 6.83 -5.18
CA THR A 180 -8.40 7.74 -6.34
C THR A 180 -9.80 7.73 -6.96
N GLY A 181 -10.63 6.73 -6.67
CA GLY A 181 -11.92 6.52 -7.30
C GLY A 181 -11.81 6.06 -8.78
N LYS A 182 -10.62 5.63 -9.19
CA LYS A 182 -10.37 5.09 -10.53
C LYS A 182 -9.62 3.77 -10.43
N MET A 183 -9.96 2.85 -11.28
CA MET A 183 -9.44 1.50 -11.26
C MET A 183 -8.90 1.14 -12.64
N ILE A 184 -7.71 0.55 -12.69
CA ILE A 184 -7.13 -0.06 -13.89
C ILE A 184 -6.64 -1.46 -13.60
N SER A 185 -6.47 -2.29 -14.65
CA SER A 185 -5.89 -3.62 -14.50
C SER A 185 -4.35 -3.54 -14.43
N VAL A 186 -3.74 -4.60 -13.89
CA VAL A 186 -2.28 -4.78 -13.95
C VAL A 186 -1.80 -4.78 -15.41
N ARG A 187 -2.60 -5.35 -16.34
CA ARG A 187 -2.37 -5.31 -17.79
C ARG A 187 -2.25 -3.87 -18.30
N GLN A 188 -3.23 -3.02 -17.97
CA GLN A 188 -3.22 -1.61 -18.37
C GLN A 188 -2.02 -0.86 -17.78
N PHE A 189 -1.62 -1.20 -16.54
CA PHE A 189 -0.39 -0.62 -15.97
C PHE A 189 0.86 -1.08 -16.71
N CYS A 190 0.94 -2.34 -17.17
CA CYS A 190 2.01 -2.80 -18.07
C CYS A 190 2.02 -2.02 -19.38
N GLU A 191 0.87 -1.85 -20.02
CA GLU A 191 0.73 -1.07 -21.26
C GLU A 191 1.28 0.36 -21.10
N LEU A 192 0.88 1.03 -20.01
CA LEU A 192 1.37 2.36 -19.69
C LEU A 192 2.89 2.39 -19.49
N ALA A 193 3.41 1.52 -18.62
CA ALA A 193 4.82 1.56 -18.22
C ALA A 193 5.76 1.18 -19.38
N PHE A 194 5.47 0.12 -20.12
CA PHE A 194 6.25 -0.31 -21.29
C PHE A 194 6.15 0.70 -22.44
N GLY A 195 4.95 1.24 -22.69
CA GLY A 195 4.72 2.25 -23.71
C GLY A 195 5.54 3.53 -23.51
N MET A 196 5.80 3.93 -22.27
CA MET A 196 6.62 5.11 -21.93
C MET A 196 8.08 5.01 -22.44
N VAL A 197 8.58 3.79 -22.63
CA VAL A 197 9.93 3.54 -23.15
C VAL A 197 9.93 2.98 -24.57
N GLY A 198 8.76 2.98 -25.23
CA GLY A 198 8.60 2.50 -26.62
C GLY A 198 8.76 0.99 -26.75
N LEU A 199 8.29 0.22 -25.76
CA LEU A 199 8.25 -1.24 -25.78
C LEU A 199 6.79 -1.73 -25.73
N ASP A 200 6.54 -2.91 -26.31
CA ASP A 200 5.27 -3.63 -26.16
C ASP A 200 5.41 -4.65 -25.03
N TYR A 201 4.58 -4.54 -23.98
CA TYR A 201 4.65 -5.45 -22.82
C TYR A 201 4.43 -6.92 -23.23
N ARG A 202 3.67 -7.18 -24.32
CA ARG A 202 3.37 -8.54 -24.80
C ARG A 202 4.60 -9.33 -25.22
N ASP A 203 5.67 -8.65 -25.59
CA ASP A 203 6.92 -9.28 -25.97
C ASP A 203 7.76 -9.75 -24.74
N PHE A 204 7.46 -9.20 -23.57
CA PHE A 204 8.32 -9.35 -22.37
C PHE A 204 7.61 -9.93 -21.15
N VAL A 205 6.28 -9.75 -21.03
CA VAL A 205 5.51 -10.22 -19.87
C VAL A 205 5.02 -11.65 -20.08
N GLU A 206 5.33 -12.53 -19.16
CA GLU A 206 4.85 -13.90 -19.10
C GLU A 206 4.06 -14.15 -17.80
N ILE A 207 2.99 -14.94 -17.92
CA ILE A 207 2.18 -15.33 -16.75
C ILE A 207 2.81 -16.53 -16.10
N ASP A 208 3.09 -16.43 -14.80
CA ASP A 208 3.64 -17.52 -14.01
C ASP A 208 2.66 -17.90 -12.88
N PRO A 209 2.16 -19.13 -12.84
CA PRO A 209 1.23 -19.61 -11.83
C PRO A 209 1.74 -19.46 -10.38
N ARG A 210 3.06 -19.45 -10.17
CA ARG A 210 3.67 -19.28 -8.84
C ARG A 210 3.34 -17.95 -8.18
N TYR A 211 3.01 -16.92 -8.97
CA TYR A 211 2.64 -15.59 -8.48
C TYR A 211 1.14 -15.42 -8.23
N PHE A 212 0.30 -16.43 -8.49
CA PHE A 212 -1.11 -16.36 -8.14
C PHE A 212 -1.29 -16.49 -6.62
N ARG A 213 -2.26 -15.78 -6.09
CA ARG A 213 -2.63 -15.88 -4.67
C ARG A 213 -3.55 -17.07 -4.47
N PRO A 214 -3.48 -17.78 -3.31
CA PRO A 214 -4.44 -18.85 -2.99
C PRO A 214 -5.90 -18.39 -2.97
N ALA A 215 -6.14 -17.13 -2.61
CA ALA A 215 -7.43 -16.45 -2.69
C ALA A 215 -7.23 -15.05 -3.24
N GLU A 216 -7.77 -14.80 -4.41
CA GLU A 216 -7.61 -13.52 -5.11
C GLU A 216 -8.70 -12.51 -4.70
N VAL A 217 -8.36 -11.25 -4.80
CA VAL A 217 -9.27 -10.11 -4.73
C VAL A 217 -9.38 -9.54 -6.14
N GLU A 218 -10.54 -9.69 -6.76
CA GLU A 218 -10.72 -9.36 -8.17
C GLU A 218 -10.67 -7.86 -8.44
N GLN A 219 -11.35 -7.07 -7.59
CA GLN A 219 -11.45 -5.61 -7.76
C GLN A 219 -11.48 -4.88 -6.43
N LEU A 220 -10.82 -3.72 -6.39
CA LEU A 220 -10.86 -2.78 -5.29
C LEU A 220 -11.00 -1.37 -5.85
N LEU A 221 -12.14 -0.72 -5.56
CA LEU A 221 -12.46 0.66 -5.97
C LEU A 221 -12.98 1.43 -4.78
N GLY A 222 -12.28 2.47 -4.34
CA GLY A 222 -12.65 3.23 -3.15
C GLY A 222 -13.58 4.41 -3.43
N ASP A 223 -14.52 4.65 -2.51
CA ASP A 223 -15.30 5.88 -2.44
C ASP A 223 -14.68 6.84 -1.42
N MET A 224 -13.98 7.86 -1.91
CA MET A 224 -13.32 8.87 -1.10
C MET A 224 -14.21 10.06 -0.72
N SER A 225 -15.52 10.00 -0.94
CA SER A 225 -16.45 11.12 -0.75
C SER A 225 -16.41 11.70 0.66
N LYS A 226 -16.23 10.85 1.70
CA LYS A 226 -16.08 11.31 3.08
C LYS A 226 -14.79 12.11 3.26
N ALA A 227 -13.66 11.62 2.75
CA ALA A 227 -12.38 12.32 2.82
C ALA A 227 -12.44 13.67 2.09
N GLN A 228 -13.09 13.72 0.92
CA GLN A 228 -13.31 14.98 0.19
C GLN A 228 -14.12 15.98 1.02
N ARG A 229 -15.23 15.56 1.60
CA ARG A 229 -16.13 16.43 2.36
C ARG A 229 -15.53 16.90 3.68
N VAL A 230 -14.91 16.00 4.44
CA VAL A 230 -14.47 16.28 5.82
C VAL A 230 -13.04 16.80 5.87
N LEU A 231 -12.12 16.17 5.13
CA LEU A 231 -10.71 16.53 5.12
C LEU A 231 -10.36 17.56 4.05
N ASN A 232 -11.30 17.90 3.14
CA ASN A 232 -11.03 18.68 1.93
C ASN A 232 -9.87 18.08 1.10
N TRP A 233 -9.74 16.76 1.14
CA TRP A 233 -8.68 16.02 0.48
C TRP A 233 -9.16 15.41 -0.84
N LYS A 234 -8.31 15.45 -1.86
CA LYS A 234 -8.47 14.72 -3.12
C LYS A 234 -7.10 14.31 -3.67
N PRO A 235 -7.01 13.19 -4.39
CA PRO A 235 -5.77 12.83 -5.08
C PRO A 235 -5.44 13.87 -6.16
N ARG A 236 -4.16 14.21 -6.27
CA ARG A 236 -3.66 15.20 -7.25
C ARG A 236 -2.90 14.56 -8.39
N THR A 237 -2.37 13.35 -8.16
CA THR A 237 -1.53 12.64 -9.12
C THR A 237 -2.36 11.59 -9.86
N SER A 238 -2.36 11.65 -11.19
CA SER A 238 -2.99 10.64 -12.04
C SER A 238 -2.18 9.34 -12.03
N VAL A 239 -2.79 8.22 -12.43
CA VAL A 239 -2.07 6.95 -12.54
C VAL A 239 -1.01 6.99 -13.65
N GLU A 240 -1.24 7.77 -14.70
CA GLU A 240 -0.30 8.01 -15.80
C GLU A 240 0.94 8.78 -15.29
N ASP A 241 0.75 9.83 -14.50
CA ASP A 241 1.84 10.60 -13.90
C ASP A 241 2.61 9.77 -12.87
N LEU A 242 1.91 8.97 -12.08
CA LEU A 242 2.49 8.03 -11.14
C LEU A 242 3.38 6.99 -11.87
N ALA A 243 2.85 6.37 -12.92
CA ALA A 243 3.59 5.41 -13.72
C ALA A 243 4.85 6.05 -14.35
N ARG A 244 4.74 7.26 -14.89
CA ARG A 244 5.85 8.03 -15.43
C ARG A 244 6.91 8.28 -14.37
N MET A 245 6.53 8.81 -13.22
CA MET A 245 7.45 9.08 -12.10
C MET A 245 8.23 7.82 -11.68
N MET A 246 7.54 6.68 -11.62
CA MET A 246 8.15 5.41 -11.23
C MET A 246 9.06 4.86 -12.34
N VAL A 247 8.63 4.91 -13.61
CA VAL A 247 9.44 4.47 -14.76
C VAL A 247 10.70 5.32 -14.90
N ASP A 248 10.60 6.66 -14.83
CA ASP A 248 11.75 7.56 -14.93
C ASP A 248 12.80 7.27 -13.85
N HIS A 249 12.33 7.07 -12.60
CA HIS A 249 13.21 6.71 -11.49
C HIS A 249 13.90 5.36 -11.71
N ASP A 250 13.16 4.33 -12.13
CA ASP A 250 13.70 2.99 -12.31
C ASP A 250 14.56 2.87 -13.57
N MET A 251 14.32 3.69 -14.59
CA MET A 251 15.22 3.86 -15.74
C MET A 251 16.59 4.42 -15.30
N GLU A 252 16.60 5.40 -14.39
CA GLU A 252 17.85 5.95 -13.85
C GLU A 252 18.60 4.90 -13.01
N LEU A 253 17.90 4.13 -12.18
CA LEU A 253 18.51 3.02 -11.44
C LEU A 253 19.11 1.97 -12.38
N ALA A 254 18.41 1.60 -13.45
CA ALA A 254 18.89 0.64 -14.43
C ALA A 254 20.11 1.17 -15.21
N ARG A 255 20.18 2.47 -15.53
CA ARG A 255 21.37 3.08 -16.13
C ARG A 255 22.58 2.97 -15.21
N ARG A 256 22.42 3.27 -13.93
CA ARG A 256 23.48 3.13 -12.91
C ARG A 256 23.95 1.69 -12.79
N GLU A 257 23.03 0.73 -12.74
CA GLU A 257 23.34 -0.70 -12.72
C GLU A 257 24.16 -1.09 -13.95
N ARG A 258 23.73 -0.69 -15.15
CA ARG A 258 24.46 -0.97 -16.38
C ARG A 258 25.87 -0.42 -16.35
N THR A 259 26.05 0.85 -15.96
CA THR A 259 27.38 1.48 -15.85
C THR A 259 28.31 0.72 -14.90
N LEU A 260 27.80 0.29 -13.75
CA LEU A 260 28.57 -0.49 -12.78
C LEU A 260 28.98 -1.85 -13.35
N ARG A 261 28.08 -2.55 -14.04
CA ARG A 261 28.39 -3.83 -14.71
C ARG A 261 29.41 -3.67 -15.82
N GLU A 262 29.29 -2.64 -16.66
CA GLU A 262 30.27 -2.31 -17.72
C GLU A 262 31.64 -1.96 -17.14
N ALA A 263 31.70 -1.40 -15.94
CA ALA A 263 32.95 -1.14 -15.20
C ALA A 263 33.49 -2.36 -14.43
N GLY A 264 32.89 -3.55 -14.59
CA GLY A 264 33.32 -4.79 -13.96
C GLY A 264 32.93 -4.98 -12.50
N HIS A 265 32.00 -4.16 -11.98
CA HIS A 265 31.44 -4.35 -10.64
C HIS A 265 30.33 -5.38 -10.63
N ASP A 266 30.35 -6.26 -9.63
CA ASP A 266 29.28 -7.21 -9.40
C ASP A 266 28.12 -6.48 -8.69
N VAL A 267 26.99 -6.31 -9.41
CA VAL A 267 25.79 -5.69 -8.88
C VAL A 267 24.78 -6.79 -8.59
N HIS A 268 24.71 -7.23 -7.34
CA HIS A 268 23.67 -8.15 -6.92
C HIS A 268 22.30 -7.47 -7.01
N SER A 269 21.48 -7.90 -7.97
CA SER A 269 20.05 -7.61 -7.92
C SER A 269 19.45 -8.51 -6.84
N SER A 270 18.90 -7.92 -5.78
CA SER A 270 18.37 -8.63 -4.61
C SER A 270 17.18 -9.55 -4.92
N HIS A 271 16.78 -9.75 -6.18
CA HIS A 271 15.54 -10.44 -6.57
C HIS A 271 15.64 -11.21 -7.91
N GLU A 272 16.74 -11.88 -8.18
CA GLU A 272 16.78 -12.96 -9.19
C GLU A 272 16.58 -14.31 -8.50
N SER A 273 15.37 -14.57 -7.99
CA SER A 273 14.92 -15.92 -7.62
C SER A 273 13.41 -16.03 -7.74
#